data_4965bbe0dd674ab5bbf07cb6cf64a23c
#
_entry.id   4965bbe0dd674ab5bbf07cb6cf64a23c
#
_cell.length_a   1.000
_cell.length_b   1.000
_cell.length_c   1.000
_cell.angle_alpha   90.00
_cell.angle_beta   90.00
_cell.angle_gamma   90.00
#
_symmetry.space_group_name_H-M   'P 1'
#
loop_
_entity.id
_entity.type
_entity.pdbx_description
1 polymer ?
#
loop_
_entity_poly.entity_id
_entity_poly.type
_entity_poly.pdbx_seq_one_letter_code
_entity_poly.pdbx_strand_id
1 'polypeptide(L)'
;ARQISFADWELMRQCDQGIRLEPLLEAISGFLDDQRDIIERVRRDLVRGLKQPNSGRHGLTATQVLRSLVLMRLKNWDYRELRERIADGLTLRQFTDFYCAPVPKHDAFQRGFVRLTPQTLRAVNDLVVRAAVELGLENGAKLRVDSTVVQTDIHHPTDNTLLWDVVRVVTRLVRRLAKALELRRIQGFCDRTRAARRRMYEIQRMTTRQRHDQQTDKYRVLIDIAEEVVANARAGLERTRTMRHKDMFANIAIEELRREIEHFCGLGDRVIDQARRRVLFGEQVATDEKIYSIFEPHTDLIKRGKVRTPVEFGHKVFLAESA
;
A
#
# COMPACT_ATOMS: atom_id res chain seq x y z
N ALA A 1 13.94 -18.00 -23.24
CA ALA A 1 13.11 -17.66 -24.43
C ALA A 1 11.94 -18.63 -24.47
N ARG A 2 10.72 -18.13 -24.59
CA ARG A 2 9.52 -18.96 -24.77
C ARG A 2 9.56 -19.53 -26.19
N GLN A 3 9.34 -20.81 -26.31
CA GLN A 3 9.17 -21.44 -27.62
C GLN A 3 7.81 -20.96 -28.21
N ILE A 4 7.84 -20.36 -29.38
CA ILE A 4 6.65 -19.91 -30.10
C ILE A 4 5.86 -21.16 -30.51
N SER A 5 4.58 -21.24 -30.15
CA SER A 5 3.71 -22.33 -30.58
C SER A 5 3.21 -22.09 -32.02
N PHE A 6 2.75 -23.16 -32.69
CA PHE A 6 2.14 -23.02 -34.02
C PHE A 6 0.93 -22.08 -34.00
N ALA A 7 0.13 -22.10 -32.91
CA ALA A 7 -0.99 -21.20 -32.72
C ALA A 7 -0.56 -19.72 -32.58
N ASP A 8 0.54 -19.46 -31.86
CA ASP A 8 1.10 -18.13 -31.75
C ASP A 8 1.60 -17.62 -33.11
N TRP A 9 2.26 -18.50 -33.88
CA TRP A 9 2.74 -18.19 -35.25
C TRP A 9 1.57 -17.88 -36.21
N GLU A 10 0.50 -18.68 -36.18
CA GLU A 10 -0.68 -18.44 -36.98
C GLU A 10 -1.39 -17.13 -36.64
N LEU A 11 -1.48 -16.80 -35.35
CA LEU A 11 -2.01 -15.51 -34.90
C LEU A 11 -1.16 -14.34 -35.39
N MET A 12 0.17 -14.46 -35.32
CA MET A 12 1.08 -13.46 -35.87
C MET A 12 0.86 -13.27 -37.37
N ARG A 13 0.72 -14.35 -38.13
CA ARG A 13 0.44 -14.31 -39.58
C ARG A 13 -0.89 -13.63 -39.87
N GLN A 14 -1.94 -13.87 -39.11
CA GLN A 14 -3.23 -13.20 -39.26
C GLN A 14 -3.14 -11.70 -38.91
N CYS A 15 -2.35 -11.32 -37.92
CA CYS A 15 -2.09 -9.92 -37.60
C CYS A 15 -1.39 -9.21 -38.77
N ASP A 16 -0.43 -9.86 -39.44
CA ASP A 16 0.26 -9.31 -40.60
C ASP A 16 -0.68 -9.11 -41.79
N GLN A 17 -1.80 -9.84 -41.87
CA GLN A 17 -2.81 -9.76 -42.96
C GLN A 17 -3.86 -8.66 -42.80
N GLY A 18 -3.72 -7.73 -41.82
CA GLY A 18 -4.63 -6.57 -41.71
C GLY A 18 -5.02 -6.14 -40.31
N ILE A 19 -4.73 -6.93 -39.28
CA ILE A 19 -4.95 -6.54 -37.91
C ILE A 19 -3.66 -5.91 -37.36
N ARG A 20 -3.54 -4.58 -37.53
CA ARG A 20 -2.36 -3.83 -37.04
C ARG A 20 -2.58 -3.21 -35.69
N LEU A 21 -1.49 -3.10 -34.95
CA LEU A 21 -1.45 -2.27 -33.71
C LEU A 21 -1.81 -0.82 -34.07
N GLU A 22 -2.43 -0.14 -33.13
CA GLU A 22 -2.52 1.33 -33.17
C GLU A 22 -1.10 1.90 -33.33
N PRO A 23 -0.88 2.92 -34.23
CA PRO A 23 0.48 3.41 -34.51
C PRO A 23 1.31 3.76 -33.31
N LEU A 24 0.68 4.34 -32.26
CA LEU A 24 1.34 4.64 -31.00
C LEU A 24 1.80 3.37 -30.25
N LEU A 25 0.97 2.35 -30.21
CA LEU A 25 1.33 1.07 -29.57
C LEU A 25 2.41 0.33 -30.36
N GLU A 26 2.42 0.46 -31.68
CA GLU A 26 3.45 -0.11 -32.55
C GLU A 26 4.81 0.54 -32.27
N ALA A 27 4.85 1.88 -32.24
CA ALA A 27 6.07 2.63 -31.89
C ALA A 27 6.59 2.26 -30.47
N ILE A 28 5.70 2.20 -29.48
CA ILE A 28 6.07 1.78 -28.11
C ILE A 28 6.55 0.32 -28.11
N SER A 29 5.92 -0.58 -28.89
CA SER A 29 6.35 -1.97 -28.96
C SER A 29 7.77 -2.10 -29.49
N GLY A 30 8.09 -1.44 -30.60
CA GLY A 30 9.44 -1.41 -31.14
C GLY A 30 10.46 -0.86 -30.15
N PHE A 31 10.14 0.26 -29.50
CA PHE A 31 11.00 0.83 -28.46
C PHE A 31 11.27 -0.13 -27.30
N LEU A 32 10.24 -0.82 -26.81
CA LEU A 32 10.38 -1.77 -25.69
C LEU A 32 11.16 -3.04 -26.08
N ASP A 33 11.10 -3.48 -27.34
CA ASP A 33 11.83 -4.67 -27.80
C ASP A 33 13.36 -4.48 -27.75
N ASP A 34 13.82 -3.25 -27.94
CA ASP A 34 15.24 -2.90 -27.86
C ASP A 34 15.75 -2.77 -26.43
N GLN A 35 14.87 -2.69 -25.42
CA GLN A 35 15.23 -2.41 -24.02
C GLN A 35 15.41 -3.66 -23.17
N ARG A 36 16.34 -4.54 -23.56
CA ARG A 36 16.64 -5.82 -22.84
C ARG A 36 17.03 -5.62 -21.38
N ASP A 37 17.75 -4.54 -21.07
CA ASP A 37 18.20 -4.24 -19.71
C ASP A 37 17.04 -3.96 -18.76
N ILE A 38 16.01 -3.26 -19.22
CA ILE A 38 14.81 -2.98 -18.43
C ILE A 38 14.02 -4.26 -18.17
N ILE A 39 13.86 -5.09 -19.20
CA ILE A 39 13.17 -6.39 -19.08
C ILE A 39 13.91 -7.27 -18.03
N GLU A 40 15.24 -7.27 -18.06
CA GLU A 40 16.04 -8.04 -17.09
C GLU A 40 15.93 -7.47 -15.66
N ARG A 41 15.82 -6.15 -15.48
CA ARG A 41 15.53 -5.53 -14.17
C ARG A 41 14.17 -5.99 -13.65
N VAL A 42 13.13 -5.90 -14.48
CA VAL A 42 11.78 -6.39 -14.14
C VAL A 42 11.83 -7.87 -13.77
N ARG A 43 12.56 -8.72 -14.54
CA ARG A 43 12.73 -10.15 -14.23
C ARG A 43 13.33 -10.36 -12.84
N ARG A 44 14.41 -9.63 -12.51
CA ARG A 44 15.04 -9.71 -11.18
C ARG A 44 14.09 -9.34 -10.05
N ASP A 45 13.28 -8.30 -10.24
CA ASP A 45 12.28 -7.90 -9.24
C ASP A 45 11.21 -8.98 -9.05
N LEU A 46 10.74 -9.61 -10.13
CA LEU A 46 9.72 -10.65 -10.06
C LEU A 46 10.20 -11.91 -9.32
N VAL A 47 11.48 -12.26 -9.45
CA VAL A 47 12.04 -13.44 -8.78
C VAL A 47 12.65 -13.15 -7.41
N ARG A 48 12.69 -11.90 -6.99
CA ARG A 48 13.27 -11.48 -5.71
C ARG A 48 12.62 -12.22 -4.53
N GLY A 49 13.46 -12.87 -3.71
CA GLY A 49 13.05 -13.62 -2.53
C GLY A 49 12.44 -15.00 -2.81
N LEU A 50 12.43 -15.46 -4.07
CA LEU A 50 12.00 -16.81 -4.39
C LEU A 50 13.16 -17.79 -4.22
N LYS A 51 12.96 -18.86 -3.44
CA LYS A 51 13.98 -19.92 -3.24
C LYS A 51 14.25 -20.72 -4.53
N GLN A 52 13.19 -20.95 -5.33
CA GLN A 52 13.26 -21.70 -6.59
C GLN A 52 12.41 -20.99 -7.65
N PRO A 53 12.98 -19.97 -8.34
CA PRO A 53 12.23 -19.16 -9.28
C PRO A 53 11.71 -19.90 -10.52
N ASN A 54 12.28 -21.05 -10.84
CA ASN A 54 11.92 -21.87 -12.01
C ASN A 54 11.00 -23.05 -11.67
N SER A 55 10.54 -23.17 -10.41
CA SER A 55 9.66 -24.25 -9.97
C SER A 55 8.26 -23.72 -9.64
N GLY A 56 7.24 -24.55 -9.86
CA GLY A 56 5.85 -24.26 -9.54
C GLY A 56 5.06 -23.69 -10.72
N ARG A 57 3.88 -23.07 -10.42
CA ARG A 57 3.01 -22.48 -11.44
C ARG A 57 3.66 -21.24 -12.05
N HIS A 58 3.76 -21.22 -13.37
CA HIS A 58 4.30 -20.07 -14.10
C HIS A 58 3.45 -18.82 -13.86
N GLY A 59 4.12 -17.75 -13.40
CA GLY A 59 3.54 -16.41 -13.29
C GLY A 59 3.64 -15.64 -14.62
N LEU A 60 3.31 -14.36 -14.55
CA LEU A 60 3.54 -13.45 -15.69
C LEU A 60 5.04 -13.32 -15.97
N THR A 61 5.41 -13.29 -17.26
CA THR A 61 6.79 -13.02 -17.69
C THR A 61 7.15 -11.54 -17.44
N ALA A 62 8.43 -11.22 -17.42
CA ALA A 62 8.89 -9.83 -17.27
C ALA A 62 8.37 -8.94 -18.38
N THR A 63 8.34 -9.43 -19.63
CA THR A 63 7.80 -8.75 -20.79
C THR A 63 6.30 -8.48 -20.63
N GLN A 64 5.53 -9.50 -20.23
CA GLN A 64 4.10 -9.35 -19.96
C GLN A 64 3.81 -8.33 -18.89
N VAL A 65 4.57 -8.33 -17.78
CA VAL A 65 4.41 -7.37 -16.70
C VAL A 65 4.71 -5.96 -17.17
N LEU A 66 5.86 -5.74 -17.82
CA LEU A 66 6.27 -4.41 -18.26
C LEU A 66 5.28 -3.83 -19.30
N ARG A 67 4.96 -4.59 -20.34
CA ARG A 67 4.06 -4.15 -21.41
C ARG A 67 2.63 -3.95 -20.95
N SER A 68 2.14 -4.79 -20.03
CA SER A 68 0.82 -4.60 -19.42
C SER A 68 0.78 -3.38 -18.52
N LEU A 69 1.85 -3.08 -17.78
CA LEU A 69 1.95 -1.85 -16.97
C LEU A 69 1.92 -0.61 -17.86
N VAL A 70 2.71 -0.59 -18.92
CA VAL A 70 2.73 0.51 -19.90
C VAL A 70 1.35 0.72 -20.50
N LEU A 71 0.72 -0.35 -20.98
CA LEU A 71 -0.63 -0.29 -21.55
C LEU A 71 -1.67 0.25 -20.57
N MET A 72 -1.65 -0.26 -19.33
CA MET A 72 -2.56 0.18 -18.28
C MET A 72 -2.43 1.68 -18.01
N ARG A 73 -1.21 2.20 -17.95
CA ARG A 73 -0.94 3.61 -17.71
C ARG A 73 -1.30 4.48 -18.89
N LEU A 74 -0.94 4.06 -20.11
CA LEU A 74 -1.22 4.79 -21.35
C LEU A 74 -2.73 4.97 -21.57
N LYS A 75 -3.51 3.93 -21.31
CA LYS A 75 -4.97 3.94 -21.52
C LYS A 75 -5.76 4.33 -20.29
N ASN A 76 -5.10 4.56 -19.14
CA ASN A 76 -5.68 4.89 -17.83
C ASN A 76 -6.73 3.85 -17.38
N TRP A 77 -6.44 2.59 -17.56
CA TRP A 77 -7.31 1.47 -17.15
C TRP A 77 -7.02 1.03 -15.72
N ASP A 78 -8.05 0.45 -15.07
CA ASP A 78 -7.86 -0.32 -13.85
C ASP A 78 -7.41 -1.77 -14.16
N TYR A 79 -7.13 -2.56 -13.11
CA TYR A 79 -6.67 -3.95 -13.28
C TYR A 79 -7.72 -4.87 -13.92
N ARG A 80 -9.01 -4.61 -13.72
CA ARG A 80 -10.10 -5.43 -14.27
C ARG A 80 -10.29 -5.10 -15.72
N GLU A 81 -10.35 -3.83 -16.05
CA GLU A 81 -10.45 -3.37 -17.43
C GLU A 81 -9.23 -3.79 -18.24
N LEU A 82 -8.02 -3.61 -17.72
CA LEU A 82 -6.79 -4.11 -18.36
C LEU A 82 -6.92 -5.59 -18.74
N ARG A 83 -7.34 -6.43 -17.78
CA ARG A 83 -7.52 -7.88 -18.02
C ARG A 83 -8.56 -8.16 -19.09
N GLU A 84 -9.72 -7.51 -19.06
CA GLU A 84 -10.80 -7.69 -20.03
C GLU A 84 -10.35 -7.28 -21.43
N ARG A 85 -9.77 -6.08 -21.56
CA ARG A 85 -9.29 -5.57 -22.84
C ARG A 85 -8.20 -6.44 -23.47
N ILE A 86 -7.26 -6.94 -22.67
CA ILE A 86 -6.24 -7.89 -23.17
C ILE A 86 -6.90 -9.22 -23.56
N ALA A 87 -7.88 -9.72 -22.82
CA ALA A 87 -8.53 -10.98 -23.12
C ALA A 87 -9.26 -10.95 -24.45
N ASP A 88 -9.94 -9.85 -24.76
CA ASP A 88 -10.83 -9.69 -25.90
C ASP A 88 -10.12 -9.13 -27.15
N GLY A 89 -9.00 -8.40 -26.97
CA GLY A 89 -8.30 -7.69 -28.04
C GLY A 89 -7.10 -8.46 -28.60
N LEU A 90 -7.14 -8.90 -29.86
CA LEU A 90 -6.03 -9.61 -30.51
C LEU A 90 -4.74 -8.77 -30.55
N THR A 91 -4.84 -7.50 -30.94
CA THR A 91 -3.70 -6.58 -31.01
C THR A 91 -3.12 -6.30 -29.62
N LEU A 92 -3.97 -6.19 -28.58
CA LEU A 92 -3.52 -5.99 -27.22
C LEU A 92 -2.83 -7.24 -26.64
N ARG A 93 -3.28 -8.43 -27.04
CA ARG A 93 -2.59 -9.70 -26.70
C ARG A 93 -1.23 -9.77 -27.36
N GLN A 94 -1.10 -9.33 -28.60
CA GLN A 94 0.17 -9.21 -29.30
C GLN A 94 1.08 -8.20 -28.60
N PHE A 95 0.60 -6.98 -28.33
CA PHE A 95 1.37 -5.95 -27.64
C PHE A 95 1.88 -6.44 -26.27
N THR A 96 1.05 -7.14 -25.51
CA THR A 96 1.37 -7.59 -24.14
C THR A 96 2.06 -8.95 -24.07
N ASP A 97 2.45 -9.54 -25.20
CA ASP A 97 3.15 -10.84 -25.26
C ASP A 97 2.33 -12.02 -24.71
N PHE A 98 0.99 -11.93 -24.75
CA PHE A 98 0.13 -13.06 -24.41
C PHE A 98 -0.14 -13.98 -25.60
N TYR A 99 -0.30 -13.41 -26.78
CA TYR A 99 -0.72 -14.15 -27.97
C TYR A 99 -1.91 -15.08 -27.71
N CYS A 100 -1.76 -16.39 -27.93
CA CYS A 100 -2.77 -17.39 -27.64
C CYS A 100 -2.78 -17.90 -26.20
N ALA A 101 -1.81 -17.47 -25.35
CA ALA A 101 -1.75 -17.91 -23.95
C ALA A 101 -2.96 -17.37 -23.14
N PRO A 102 -3.44 -18.13 -22.14
CA PRO A 102 -4.54 -17.67 -21.31
C PRO A 102 -4.16 -16.41 -20.52
N VAL A 103 -5.02 -15.39 -20.56
CA VAL A 103 -4.86 -14.16 -19.76
C VAL A 103 -5.31 -14.43 -18.33
N PRO A 104 -4.43 -14.24 -17.32
CA PRO A 104 -4.77 -14.54 -15.95
C PRO A 104 -5.79 -13.54 -15.39
N LYS A 105 -6.28 -13.78 -14.15
CA LYS A 105 -7.16 -12.85 -13.44
C LYS A 105 -6.42 -11.55 -13.10
N HIS A 106 -7.18 -10.49 -12.89
CA HIS A 106 -6.67 -9.13 -12.60
C HIS A 106 -5.67 -9.08 -11.42
N ASP A 107 -5.85 -9.92 -10.37
CA ASP A 107 -4.92 -9.98 -9.23
C ASP A 107 -3.51 -10.46 -9.62
N ALA A 108 -3.34 -11.16 -10.74
CA ALA A 108 -2.00 -11.55 -11.20
C ALA A 108 -1.20 -10.34 -11.70
N PHE A 109 -1.87 -9.40 -12.38
CA PHE A 109 -1.26 -8.12 -12.77
C PHE A 109 -0.89 -7.29 -11.55
N GLN A 110 -1.81 -7.13 -10.59
CA GLN A 110 -1.53 -6.42 -9.35
C GLN A 110 -0.31 -7.01 -8.61
N ARG A 111 -0.29 -8.35 -8.43
CA ARG A 111 0.88 -9.01 -7.80
C ARG A 111 2.18 -8.79 -8.57
N GLY A 112 2.14 -8.79 -9.90
CA GLY A 112 3.30 -8.51 -10.73
C GLY A 112 3.80 -7.07 -10.55
N PHE A 113 2.90 -6.10 -10.59
CA PHE A 113 3.26 -4.69 -10.51
C PHE A 113 3.77 -4.28 -9.14
N VAL A 114 3.19 -4.80 -8.05
CA VAL A 114 3.64 -4.55 -6.67
C VAL A 114 5.06 -5.10 -6.40
N ARG A 115 5.53 -6.07 -7.18
CA ARG A 115 6.90 -6.58 -7.03
C ARG A 115 7.97 -5.66 -7.62
N LEU A 116 7.58 -4.73 -8.52
CA LEU A 116 8.52 -3.78 -9.12
C LEU A 116 9.06 -2.82 -8.06
N THR A 117 10.36 -2.65 -8.05
CA THR A 117 11.02 -1.73 -7.11
C THR A 117 10.94 -0.28 -7.59
N PRO A 118 10.98 0.69 -6.66
CA PRO A 118 11.11 2.10 -7.03
C PRO A 118 12.30 2.38 -7.95
N GLN A 119 13.40 1.64 -7.77
CA GLN A 119 14.61 1.74 -8.61
C GLN A 119 14.33 1.29 -10.06
N THR A 120 13.59 0.21 -10.24
CA THR A 120 13.19 -0.26 -11.58
C THR A 120 12.23 0.72 -12.24
N LEU A 121 11.23 1.23 -11.50
CA LEU A 121 10.31 2.24 -12.02
C LEU A 121 11.03 3.53 -12.39
N ARG A 122 12.00 3.99 -11.59
CA ARG A 122 12.85 5.15 -11.94
C ARG A 122 13.64 4.89 -13.21
N ALA A 123 14.26 3.70 -13.35
CA ALA A 123 15.02 3.36 -14.55
C ALA A 123 14.14 3.35 -15.81
N VAL A 124 12.88 2.91 -15.72
CA VAL A 124 11.91 3.01 -16.82
C VAL A 124 11.62 4.47 -17.18
N ASN A 125 11.39 5.31 -16.17
CA ASN A 125 11.16 6.74 -16.40
C ASN A 125 12.38 7.43 -17.04
N ASP A 126 13.59 7.20 -16.51
CA ASP A 126 14.82 7.76 -17.04
C ASP A 126 15.10 7.33 -18.50
N LEU A 127 14.69 6.12 -18.85
CA LEU A 127 14.76 5.64 -20.21
C LEU A 127 13.83 6.42 -21.15
N VAL A 128 12.57 6.61 -20.75
CA VAL A 128 11.58 7.35 -21.53
C VAL A 128 12.02 8.81 -21.74
N VAL A 129 12.50 9.45 -20.66
CA VAL A 129 13.01 10.85 -20.74
C VAL A 129 14.20 10.96 -21.68
N ARG A 130 15.17 10.04 -21.58
CA ARG A 130 16.33 10.03 -22.49
C ARG A 130 15.93 9.86 -23.95
N ALA A 131 15.02 8.92 -24.22
CA ALA A 131 14.54 8.72 -25.59
C ALA A 131 13.81 9.96 -26.13
N ALA A 132 13.03 10.66 -25.30
CA ALA A 132 12.38 11.91 -25.71
C ALA A 132 13.40 13.02 -26.04
N VAL A 133 14.50 13.11 -25.28
CA VAL A 133 15.59 14.06 -25.53
C VAL A 133 16.34 13.69 -26.82
N GLU A 134 16.69 12.42 -27.01
CA GLU A 134 17.39 11.93 -28.22
C GLU A 134 16.57 12.13 -29.51
N LEU A 135 15.25 11.99 -29.42
CA LEU A 135 14.32 12.24 -30.52
C LEU A 135 14.03 13.74 -30.76
N GLY A 136 14.60 14.63 -29.92
CA GLY A 136 14.37 16.07 -30.03
C GLY A 136 12.95 16.50 -29.63
N LEU A 137 12.17 15.62 -29.00
CA LEU A 137 10.84 15.91 -28.50
C LEU A 137 10.89 16.75 -27.21
N GLU A 138 12.02 16.71 -26.52
CA GLU A 138 12.24 17.37 -25.25
C GLU A 138 13.65 17.96 -25.16
N ASN A 139 13.77 19.20 -24.68
CA ASN A 139 15.05 19.86 -24.50
C ASN A 139 15.23 20.52 -23.11
N GLY A 140 14.24 20.38 -22.22
CA GLY A 140 14.26 20.97 -20.88
C GLY A 140 14.21 22.51 -20.83
N ALA A 141 13.92 23.18 -21.96
CA ALA A 141 13.93 24.64 -22.01
C ALA A 141 12.76 25.28 -21.28
N LYS A 142 11.64 24.58 -21.16
CA LYS A 142 10.47 25.02 -20.42
C LYS A 142 10.11 23.96 -19.37
N LEU A 143 9.99 24.40 -18.12
CA LEU A 143 9.64 23.54 -17.02
C LEU A 143 8.37 24.05 -16.35
N ARG A 144 7.34 23.19 -16.26
CA ARG A 144 6.17 23.44 -15.44
C ARG A 144 6.33 22.68 -14.12
N VAL A 145 6.24 23.40 -13.02
CA VAL A 145 6.29 22.81 -11.68
C VAL A 145 4.94 23.04 -10.99
N ASP A 146 4.32 21.97 -10.54
CA ASP A 146 3.09 22.03 -9.74
C ASP A 146 3.19 21.12 -8.52
N SER A 147 2.38 21.39 -7.52
CA SER A 147 2.29 20.56 -6.33
C SER A 147 0.92 19.89 -6.25
N THR A 148 0.93 18.59 -6.04
CA THR A 148 -0.29 17.82 -5.77
C THR A 148 -0.21 17.12 -4.43
N VAL A 149 -1.35 16.61 -3.95
CA VAL A 149 -1.40 15.78 -2.76
C VAL A 149 -1.64 14.33 -3.19
N VAL A 150 -0.72 13.46 -2.79
CA VAL A 150 -0.93 12.02 -2.84
C VAL A 150 -1.60 11.63 -1.53
N GLN A 151 -2.88 11.28 -1.59
CA GLN A 151 -3.65 10.88 -0.42
C GLN A 151 -3.16 9.55 0.13
N THR A 152 -3.06 9.43 1.45
CA THR A 152 -2.87 8.15 2.14
C THR A 152 -4.23 7.45 2.32
N ASP A 153 -4.22 6.12 2.26
CA ASP A 153 -5.42 5.29 2.45
C ASP A 153 -5.73 5.14 3.95
N ILE A 154 -6.26 6.22 4.53
CA ILE A 154 -6.67 6.26 5.93
C ILE A 154 -8.16 6.63 6.05
N HIS A 155 -8.84 6.10 7.06
CA HIS A 155 -10.16 6.60 7.41
C HIS A 155 -10.05 8.02 8.00
N HIS A 156 -11.12 8.80 7.94
CA HIS A 156 -11.14 10.16 8.49
C HIS A 156 -10.72 10.15 9.98
N PRO A 157 -9.58 10.78 10.34
CA PRO A 157 -9.01 10.69 11.67
C PRO A 157 -9.82 11.48 12.70
N THR A 158 -10.25 10.79 13.73
CA THR A 158 -10.82 11.39 14.94
C THR A 158 -10.16 10.74 16.16
N ASP A 159 -10.03 11.47 17.26
CA ASP A 159 -9.34 10.94 18.44
C ASP A 159 -9.97 9.64 18.97
N ASN A 160 -11.31 9.54 18.89
CA ASN A 160 -12.00 8.31 19.32
C ASN A 160 -11.76 7.11 18.39
N THR A 161 -11.62 7.33 17.07
CA THR A 161 -11.28 6.25 16.13
C THR A 161 -9.82 5.81 16.28
N LEU A 162 -8.91 6.75 16.49
CA LEU A 162 -7.50 6.45 16.74
C LEU A 162 -7.29 5.66 18.03
N LEU A 163 -7.95 6.07 19.14
CA LEU A 163 -7.92 5.31 20.39
C LEU A 163 -8.49 3.90 20.25
N TRP A 164 -9.58 3.76 19.49
CA TRP A 164 -10.13 2.44 19.14
C TRP A 164 -9.14 1.58 18.34
N ASP A 165 -8.46 2.18 17.36
CA ASP A 165 -7.47 1.46 16.56
C ASP A 165 -6.29 0.97 17.40
N VAL A 166 -5.80 1.77 18.34
CA VAL A 166 -4.77 1.34 19.30
C VAL A 166 -5.24 0.10 20.06
N VAL A 167 -6.41 0.17 20.70
CA VAL A 167 -6.95 -0.97 21.47
C VAL A 167 -7.11 -2.21 20.63
N ARG A 168 -7.67 -2.07 19.41
CA ARG A 168 -7.93 -3.18 18.49
C ARG A 168 -6.64 -3.84 18.00
N VAL A 169 -5.65 -3.03 17.60
CA VAL A 169 -4.40 -3.53 17.02
C VAL A 169 -3.54 -4.18 18.08
N VAL A 170 -3.31 -3.50 19.20
CA VAL A 170 -2.51 -4.05 20.32
C VAL A 170 -3.12 -5.36 20.82
N THR A 171 -4.44 -5.41 21.04
CA THR A 171 -5.12 -6.65 21.48
C THR A 171 -4.94 -7.78 20.47
N ARG A 172 -5.06 -7.51 19.16
CA ARG A 172 -4.87 -8.51 18.11
C ARG A 172 -3.44 -9.05 18.13
N LEU A 173 -2.44 -8.19 18.26
CA LEU A 173 -1.04 -8.58 18.27
C LEU A 173 -0.67 -9.40 19.51
N VAL A 174 -1.16 -9.00 20.68
CA VAL A 174 -0.95 -9.76 21.94
C VAL A 174 -1.59 -11.15 21.85
N ARG A 175 -2.75 -11.28 21.21
CA ARG A 175 -3.38 -12.61 20.94
C ARG A 175 -2.54 -13.44 19.97
N ARG A 176 -1.97 -12.82 18.93
CA ARG A 176 -1.07 -13.51 18.00
C ARG A 176 0.20 -13.99 18.71
N LEU A 177 0.77 -13.16 19.58
CA LEU A 177 1.93 -13.55 20.39
C LEU A 177 1.59 -14.71 21.34
N ALA A 178 0.45 -14.67 22.04
CA ALA A 178 0.00 -15.77 22.87
C ALA A 178 -0.10 -17.08 22.06
N LYS A 179 -0.71 -17.02 20.87
CA LYS A 179 -0.82 -18.18 19.97
C LYS A 179 0.54 -18.71 19.53
N ALA A 180 1.48 -17.82 19.17
CA ALA A 180 2.83 -18.19 18.75
C ALA A 180 3.66 -18.79 19.87
N LEU A 181 3.36 -18.47 21.13
CA LEU A 181 3.97 -19.05 22.34
C LEU A 181 3.20 -20.29 22.86
N GLU A 182 2.20 -20.78 22.12
CA GLU A 182 1.32 -21.89 22.52
C GLU A 182 0.60 -21.64 23.84
N LEU A 183 0.38 -20.37 24.21
CA LEU A 183 -0.34 -19.97 25.42
C LEU A 183 -1.82 -19.74 25.08
N ARG A 184 -2.70 -20.16 25.98
CA ARG A 184 -4.15 -19.82 25.88
C ARG A 184 -4.36 -18.30 25.92
N ARG A 185 -3.60 -17.60 26.77
CA ARG A 185 -3.60 -16.14 26.89
C ARG A 185 -2.32 -15.67 27.59
N ILE A 186 -1.93 -14.41 27.40
CA ILE A 186 -0.88 -13.79 28.21
C ILE A 186 -1.49 -13.39 29.57
N GLN A 187 -0.86 -13.83 30.63
CA GLN A 187 -1.31 -13.56 31.99
C GLN A 187 -1.39 -12.04 32.26
N GLY A 188 -2.48 -11.59 32.88
CA GLY A 188 -2.70 -10.18 33.20
C GLY A 188 -3.16 -9.32 32.01
N PHE A 189 -3.26 -9.87 30.77
CA PHE A 189 -3.84 -9.17 29.65
C PHE A 189 -5.33 -9.44 29.53
N CYS A 190 -6.14 -8.38 29.54
CA CYS A 190 -7.58 -8.43 29.37
C CYS A 190 -7.99 -7.78 28.03
N ASP A 191 -8.85 -8.45 27.27
CA ASP A 191 -9.41 -7.92 26.05
C ASP A 191 -10.48 -6.88 26.33
N ARG A 192 -10.20 -5.63 26.01
CA ARG A 192 -11.09 -4.48 26.21
C ARG A 192 -11.72 -4.00 24.89
N THR A 193 -11.55 -4.73 23.80
CA THR A 193 -12.01 -4.29 22.45
C THR A 193 -13.51 -4.01 22.40
N ARG A 194 -14.36 -4.83 23.04
CA ARG A 194 -15.80 -4.59 23.09
C ARG A 194 -16.15 -3.29 23.80
N ALA A 195 -15.54 -3.02 24.96
CA ALA A 195 -15.76 -1.81 25.74
C ALA A 195 -15.30 -0.56 24.99
N ALA A 196 -14.08 -0.58 24.43
CA ALA A 196 -13.55 0.53 23.65
C ALA A 196 -14.42 0.83 22.40
N ARG A 197 -14.82 -0.22 21.65
CA ARG A 197 -15.70 -0.06 20.48
C ARG A 197 -17.04 0.58 20.84
N ARG A 198 -17.64 0.14 21.94
CA ARG A 198 -18.89 0.73 22.44
C ARG A 198 -18.71 2.23 22.74
N ARG A 199 -17.64 2.64 23.46
CA ARG A 199 -17.37 4.03 23.77
C ARG A 199 -17.09 4.87 22.52
N MET A 200 -16.33 4.35 21.58
CA MET A 200 -16.08 5.00 20.29
C MET A 200 -17.41 5.32 19.57
N TYR A 201 -18.32 4.36 19.45
CA TYR A 201 -19.63 4.59 18.82
C TYR A 201 -20.54 5.54 19.61
N GLU A 202 -20.51 5.47 20.93
CA GLU A 202 -21.26 6.42 21.77
C GLU A 202 -20.81 7.86 21.51
N ILE A 203 -19.49 8.11 21.42
CA ILE A 203 -18.92 9.41 21.10
C ILE A 203 -19.34 9.86 19.69
N GLN A 204 -19.26 8.99 18.69
CA GLN A 204 -19.63 9.31 17.32
C GLN A 204 -21.10 9.69 17.14
N ARG A 205 -22.01 9.08 17.91
CA ARG A 205 -23.44 9.30 17.82
C ARG A 205 -23.95 10.51 18.63
N MET A 206 -23.09 11.18 19.38
CA MET A 206 -23.51 12.33 20.18
C MET A 206 -23.83 13.52 19.29
N THR A 207 -25.01 14.10 19.49
CA THR A 207 -25.45 15.33 18.80
C THR A 207 -24.79 16.57 19.40
N THR A 208 -24.76 17.66 18.62
CA THR A 208 -24.11 18.93 18.99
C THR A 208 -24.61 19.51 20.34
N ARG A 209 -25.85 19.24 20.73
CA ARG A 209 -26.48 19.77 21.96
C ARG A 209 -26.02 19.03 23.23
N GLN A 210 -25.50 17.81 23.13
CA GLN A 210 -25.06 16.98 24.27
C GLN A 210 -23.52 17.01 24.46
N ARG A 211 -22.81 17.81 23.66
CA ARG A 211 -21.39 17.61 23.41
C ARG A 211 -20.41 18.07 24.51
N HIS A 212 -20.78 18.99 25.42
CA HIS A 212 -19.68 19.57 26.23
C HIS A 212 -19.28 18.72 27.45
N ASP A 213 -20.17 18.36 28.33
CA ASP A 213 -19.78 17.67 29.57
C ASP A 213 -19.76 16.14 29.43
N GLN A 214 -20.81 15.57 28.79
CA GLN A 214 -20.92 14.12 28.64
C GLN A 214 -19.89 13.52 27.66
N GLN A 215 -19.42 14.29 26.68
CA GLN A 215 -18.43 13.84 25.72
C GLN A 215 -17.07 13.66 26.39
N THR A 216 -16.66 14.59 27.23
CA THR A 216 -15.40 14.56 27.97
C THR A 216 -15.30 13.31 28.86
N ASP A 217 -16.38 12.97 29.58
CA ASP A 217 -16.38 11.76 30.43
C ASP A 217 -16.26 10.47 29.62
N LYS A 218 -16.92 10.40 28.44
CA LYS A 218 -16.79 9.22 27.57
C LYS A 218 -15.40 9.10 26.96
N TYR A 219 -14.77 10.22 26.60
CA TYR A 219 -13.38 10.21 26.15
C TYR A 219 -12.43 9.80 27.27
N ARG A 220 -12.63 10.28 28.50
CA ARG A 220 -11.83 9.86 29.66
C ARG A 220 -11.85 8.36 29.79
N VAL A 221 -13.04 7.73 29.80
CA VAL A 221 -13.16 6.27 29.87
C VAL A 221 -12.48 5.55 28.67
N LEU A 222 -12.56 6.10 27.46
CA LEU A 222 -11.91 5.51 26.29
C LEU A 222 -10.38 5.63 26.35
N ILE A 223 -9.88 6.75 26.85
CA ILE A 223 -8.45 6.98 27.11
C ILE A 223 -7.95 5.98 28.17
N ASP A 224 -8.65 5.85 29.32
CA ASP A 224 -8.29 4.91 30.38
C ASP A 224 -8.23 3.46 29.86
N ILE A 225 -9.18 3.07 29.01
CA ILE A 225 -9.17 1.74 28.37
C ILE A 225 -7.94 1.57 27.47
N ALA A 226 -7.57 2.58 26.69
CA ALA A 226 -6.41 2.51 25.82
C ALA A 226 -5.10 2.43 26.61
N GLU A 227 -4.98 3.21 27.69
CA GLU A 227 -3.85 3.15 28.63
C GLU A 227 -3.72 1.79 29.28
N GLU A 228 -4.84 1.26 29.82
CA GLU A 228 -4.87 -0.08 30.43
C GLU A 228 -4.36 -1.14 29.42
N VAL A 229 -4.82 -1.09 28.17
CA VAL A 229 -4.43 -2.07 27.16
C VAL A 229 -2.95 -1.95 26.80
N VAL A 230 -2.43 -0.73 26.60
CA VAL A 230 -1.01 -0.49 26.30
C VAL A 230 -0.11 -0.94 27.49
N ALA A 231 -0.45 -0.55 28.70
CA ALA A 231 0.29 -0.94 29.92
C ALA A 231 0.31 -2.47 30.10
N ASN A 232 -0.86 -3.11 29.96
CA ASN A 232 -0.99 -4.56 30.09
C ASN A 232 -0.26 -5.32 28.97
N ALA A 233 -0.20 -4.76 27.75
CA ALA A 233 0.56 -5.34 26.64
C ALA A 233 2.07 -5.32 26.97
N ARG A 234 2.62 -4.19 27.43
CA ARG A 234 4.03 -4.09 27.84
C ARG A 234 4.36 -5.02 28.99
N ALA A 235 3.51 -5.06 30.02
CA ALA A 235 3.67 -6.01 31.12
C ALA A 235 3.62 -7.46 30.62
N GLY A 236 2.80 -7.75 29.62
CA GLY A 236 2.76 -9.05 28.97
C GLY A 236 4.04 -9.39 28.19
N LEU A 237 4.63 -8.42 27.48
CA LEU A 237 5.92 -8.58 26.81
C LEU A 237 7.02 -8.94 27.82
N GLU A 238 7.12 -8.23 28.94
CA GLU A 238 8.11 -8.52 29.97
C GLU A 238 7.92 -9.92 30.58
N ARG A 239 6.69 -10.33 30.91
CA ARG A 239 6.41 -11.67 31.44
C ARG A 239 6.76 -12.79 30.47
N THR A 240 6.68 -12.54 29.18
CA THR A 240 6.97 -13.53 28.13
C THR A 240 8.36 -13.37 27.53
N ARG A 241 9.18 -12.46 28.01
CA ARG A 241 10.48 -12.07 27.43
C ARG A 241 11.44 -13.24 27.24
N THR A 242 11.49 -14.15 28.20
CA THR A 242 12.38 -15.33 28.19
C THR A 242 11.76 -16.55 27.50
N MET A 243 10.45 -16.51 27.21
CA MET A 243 9.77 -17.64 26.59
C MET A 243 10.25 -17.82 25.15
N ARG A 244 10.51 -19.06 24.77
CA ARG A 244 10.96 -19.46 23.43
C ARG A 244 10.15 -20.64 22.95
N HIS A 245 9.97 -20.74 21.65
CA HIS A 245 9.39 -21.90 20.99
C HIS A 245 10.51 -22.91 20.66
N LYS A 246 10.16 -24.20 20.52
CA LYS A 246 11.13 -25.24 20.16
C LYS A 246 11.67 -25.06 18.74
N ASP A 247 10.86 -24.54 17.84
CA ASP A 247 11.25 -24.24 16.46
C ASP A 247 11.92 -22.86 16.37
N MET A 248 13.08 -22.82 15.73
CA MET A 248 13.87 -21.61 15.51
C MET A 248 13.14 -20.57 14.64
N PHE A 249 12.42 -21.00 13.60
CA PHE A 249 11.66 -20.08 12.75
C PHE A 249 10.48 -19.44 13.49
N ALA A 250 9.83 -20.21 14.37
CA ALA A 250 8.79 -19.65 15.24
C ALA A 250 9.34 -18.57 16.18
N ASN A 251 10.58 -18.73 16.68
CA ASN A 251 11.21 -17.70 17.51
C ASN A 251 11.47 -16.40 16.76
N ILE A 252 11.84 -16.44 15.49
CA ILE A 252 11.98 -15.22 14.66
C ILE A 252 10.64 -14.50 14.56
N ALA A 253 9.56 -15.20 14.29
CA ALA A 253 8.21 -14.63 14.21
C ALA A 253 7.75 -14.07 15.58
N ILE A 254 8.11 -14.71 16.70
CA ILE A 254 7.82 -14.23 18.04
C ILE A 254 8.55 -12.91 18.32
N GLU A 255 9.83 -12.81 17.97
CA GLU A 255 10.59 -11.56 18.16
C GLU A 255 10.06 -10.42 17.28
N GLU A 256 9.63 -10.72 16.07
CA GLU A 256 8.98 -9.74 15.19
C GLU A 256 7.66 -9.26 15.79
N LEU A 257 6.82 -10.15 16.29
CA LEU A 257 5.58 -9.79 16.98
C LEU A 257 5.83 -8.92 18.24
N ARG A 258 6.89 -9.19 18.99
CA ARG A 258 7.26 -8.36 20.16
C ARG A 258 7.62 -6.95 19.73
N ARG A 259 8.44 -6.79 18.68
CA ARG A 259 8.79 -5.47 18.12
C ARG A 259 7.55 -4.75 17.60
N GLU A 260 6.66 -5.46 16.89
CA GLU A 260 5.42 -4.90 16.37
C GLU A 260 4.51 -4.41 17.52
N ILE A 261 4.37 -5.18 18.60
CA ILE A 261 3.59 -4.77 19.78
C ILE A 261 4.19 -3.50 20.39
N GLU A 262 5.50 -3.45 20.61
CA GLU A 262 6.16 -2.28 21.22
C GLU A 262 6.02 -1.05 20.34
N HIS A 263 6.17 -1.21 19.02
CA HIS A 263 5.95 -0.14 18.04
C HIS A 263 4.53 0.45 18.16
N PHE A 264 3.49 -0.40 18.14
CA PHE A 264 2.11 0.07 18.26
C PHE A 264 1.77 0.58 19.67
N CYS A 265 2.42 0.10 20.71
CA CYS A 265 2.33 0.69 22.05
C CYS A 265 2.91 2.11 22.07
N GLY A 266 4.05 2.35 21.43
CA GLY A 266 4.64 3.68 21.32
C GLY A 266 3.77 4.66 20.53
N LEU A 267 3.16 4.21 19.42
CA LEU A 267 2.15 5.01 18.69
C LEU A 267 0.90 5.23 19.57
N GLY A 268 0.51 4.23 20.36
CA GLY A 268 -0.60 4.31 21.30
C GLY A 268 -0.40 5.41 22.33
N ASP A 269 0.79 5.51 22.94
CA ASP A 269 1.12 6.57 23.90
C ASP A 269 0.94 7.97 23.29
N ARG A 270 1.41 8.16 22.04
CA ARG A 270 1.25 9.44 21.33
C ARG A 270 -0.21 9.77 21.06
N VAL A 271 -1.02 8.80 20.62
CA VAL A 271 -2.48 8.98 20.40
C VAL A 271 -3.20 9.28 21.72
N ILE A 272 -2.84 8.62 22.80
CA ILE A 272 -3.40 8.84 24.15
C ILE A 272 -3.07 10.25 24.64
N ASP A 273 -1.81 10.68 24.53
CA ASP A 273 -1.38 12.03 24.89
C ASP A 273 -2.11 13.09 24.04
N GLN A 274 -2.14 12.90 22.73
CA GLN A 274 -2.88 13.78 21.81
C GLN A 274 -4.35 13.91 22.21
N ALA A 275 -5.04 12.81 22.46
CA ALA A 275 -6.45 12.80 22.84
C ALA A 275 -6.67 13.47 24.19
N ARG A 276 -5.79 13.25 25.16
CA ARG A 276 -5.83 13.87 26.49
C ARG A 276 -5.67 15.38 26.40
N ARG A 277 -4.62 15.86 25.74
CA ARG A 277 -4.36 17.29 25.56
C ARG A 277 -5.51 17.99 24.85
N ARG A 278 -6.02 17.43 23.77
CA ARG A 278 -7.09 18.03 22.96
C ARG A 278 -8.45 18.00 23.65
N VAL A 279 -8.84 16.86 24.22
CA VAL A 279 -10.22 16.66 24.65
C VAL A 279 -10.40 16.98 26.15
N LEU A 280 -9.42 16.61 27.01
CA LEU A 280 -9.54 16.85 28.44
C LEU A 280 -9.03 18.23 28.86
N PHE A 281 -7.98 18.73 28.19
CA PHE A 281 -7.36 20.02 28.54
C PHE A 281 -7.71 21.14 27.54
N GLY A 282 -8.37 20.83 26.41
CA GLY A 282 -8.74 21.83 25.41
C GLY A 282 -7.56 22.44 24.65
N GLU A 283 -6.39 21.79 24.67
CA GLU A 283 -5.18 22.27 24.03
C GLU A 283 -5.27 22.18 22.50
N GLN A 284 -4.64 23.14 21.82
CA GLN A 284 -4.39 23.07 20.38
C GLN A 284 -3.04 22.37 20.13
N VAL A 285 -3.10 21.07 19.91
CA VAL A 285 -1.90 20.30 19.53
C VAL A 285 -1.47 20.70 18.10
N ALA A 286 -0.19 20.97 17.90
CA ALA A 286 0.37 21.34 16.60
C ALA A 286 0.18 20.23 15.54
N THR A 287 0.08 20.62 14.27
CA THR A 287 -0.25 19.68 13.18
C THR A 287 0.84 18.63 12.97
N ASP A 288 2.10 19.00 13.18
CA ASP A 288 3.28 18.16 13.06
C ASP A 288 3.47 17.20 14.24
N GLU A 289 2.87 17.49 15.40
CA GLU A 289 2.85 16.59 16.55
C GLU A 289 1.76 15.52 16.44
N LYS A 290 0.71 15.77 15.62
CA LYS A 290 -0.45 14.89 15.53
C LYS A 290 -0.18 13.63 14.75
N ILE A 291 -0.78 12.54 15.24
CA ILE A 291 -0.94 11.30 14.48
C ILE A 291 -2.34 11.29 13.86
N TYR A 292 -2.40 11.05 12.56
CA TYR A 292 -3.66 10.92 11.80
C TYR A 292 -4.02 9.47 11.52
N SER A 293 -3.03 8.56 11.57
CA SER A 293 -3.24 7.12 11.48
C SER A 293 -2.11 6.37 12.20
N ILE A 294 -2.43 5.35 12.95
CA ILE A 294 -1.40 4.46 13.53
C ILE A 294 -0.83 3.48 12.50
N PHE A 295 -1.49 3.33 11.34
CA PHE A 295 -1.04 2.48 10.22
C PHE A 295 -0.14 3.25 9.26
N GLU A 296 -0.38 4.55 9.12
CA GLU A 296 0.35 5.48 8.27
C GLU A 296 0.76 6.71 9.09
N PRO A 297 1.66 6.54 10.08
CA PRO A 297 2.00 7.58 11.06
C PRO A 297 2.70 8.80 10.45
N HIS A 298 3.17 8.67 9.20
CA HIS A 298 3.81 9.72 8.41
C HIS A 298 2.83 10.58 7.60
N THR A 299 1.52 10.34 7.74
CA THR A 299 0.48 11.12 7.03
C THR A 299 0.44 12.55 7.54
N ASP A 300 0.50 13.51 6.61
CA ASP A 300 0.38 14.94 6.89
C ASP A 300 -1.05 15.44 6.67
N LEU A 301 -1.41 16.50 7.41
CA LEU A 301 -2.64 17.25 7.17
C LEU A 301 -2.31 18.46 6.27
N ILE A 302 -2.87 18.49 5.08
CA ILE A 302 -2.61 19.50 4.06
C ILE A 302 -3.85 20.37 3.85
N LYS A 303 -3.71 21.68 4.14
CA LYS A 303 -4.76 22.67 3.88
C LYS A 303 -4.60 23.21 2.45
N ARG A 304 -5.60 23.00 1.58
CA ARG A 304 -5.54 23.41 0.16
C ARG A 304 -6.42 24.61 -0.19
N GLY A 305 -7.21 25.11 0.73
CA GLY A 305 -8.12 26.22 0.46
C GLY A 305 -9.27 25.91 -0.54
N LYS A 306 -9.47 24.63 -0.89
CA LYS A 306 -10.58 24.22 -1.76
C LYS A 306 -11.90 24.27 -1.01
N VAL A 307 -12.95 24.77 -1.65
CA VAL A 307 -14.30 24.92 -1.04
C VAL A 307 -14.89 23.56 -0.63
N ARG A 308 -14.72 22.50 -1.45
CA ARG A 308 -15.32 21.18 -1.18
C ARG A 308 -14.47 20.29 -0.26
N THR A 309 -13.15 20.39 -0.34
CA THR A 309 -12.20 19.58 0.45
C THR A 309 -11.11 20.50 1.01
N PRO A 310 -11.41 21.23 2.10
CA PRO A 310 -10.47 22.20 2.67
C PRO A 310 -9.22 21.55 3.26
N VAL A 311 -9.32 20.27 3.62
CA VAL A 311 -8.25 19.48 4.24
C VAL A 311 -8.12 18.15 3.51
N GLU A 312 -6.89 17.78 3.18
CA GLU A 312 -6.51 16.49 2.61
C GLU A 312 -5.46 15.83 3.52
N PHE A 313 -5.49 14.50 3.62
CA PHE A 313 -4.52 13.71 4.40
C PHE A 313 -3.62 12.96 3.43
N GLY A 314 -2.31 13.16 3.52
CA GLY A 314 -1.36 12.54 2.60
C GLY A 314 -0.02 13.27 2.56
N HIS A 315 0.64 13.19 1.41
CA HIS A 315 1.92 13.84 1.18
C HIS A 315 1.83 14.86 0.07
N LYS A 316 2.45 16.02 0.29
CA LYS A 316 2.61 17.01 -0.76
C LYS A 316 3.77 16.58 -1.67
N VAL A 317 3.45 16.36 -2.93
CA VAL A 317 4.41 15.97 -3.96
C VAL A 317 4.56 17.10 -4.95
N PHE A 318 5.80 17.45 -5.28
CA PHE A 318 6.11 18.37 -6.37
C PHE A 318 6.33 17.57 -7.64
N LEU A 319 5.60 17.93 -8.68
CA LEU A 319 5.73 17.35 -10.01
C LEU A 319 6.36 18.42 -10.91
N ALA A 320 7.36 18.04 -11.65
CA ALA A 320 7.98 18.86 -12.68
C ALA A 320 7.79 18.14 -14.02
N GLU A 321 7.24 18.82 -14.99
CA GLU A 321 7.14 18.35 -16.37
C GLU A 321 7.77 19.37 -17.31
N SER A 322 8.41 18.90 -18.38
CA SER A 322 8.84 19.73 -19.48
C SER A 322 7.62 20.08 -20.34
N ALA A 323 7.58 21.31 -20.82
CA ALA A 323 6.44 21.88 -21.56
C ALA A 323 6.77 22.18 -23.02
#